data_503560f53adf9724d9fef2dfa7f3f091
#
_entry.id   503560f53adf9724d9fef2dfa7f3f091
#
_cell.length_a   1.000
_cell.length_b   1.000
_cell.length_c   1.000
_cell.angle_alpha   90.00
_cell.angle_beta   90.00
_cell.angle_gamma   90.00
#
_symmetry.space_group_name_H-M   'P 1'
#
loop_
_entity.id
_entity.type
_entity.pdbx_description
1 polymer ?
#
loop_
_entity_poly.entity_id
_entity_poly.type
_entity_poly.pdbx_seq_one_letter_code
_entity_poly.pdbx_strand_id
1 'polypeptide(L)'
;MKPTLEFYDLFQKMFDHFNEFLYNNELPNCMIVITRKNNVFGYYAKGRWINGNNQKTDELAINPLFFNKCPLLEILQTMAHEMCHLWQEHLGTPSRRTYHNKEWGDKMISIGLMPSNTGKEGGKTTGQQMMEYPIQNGLFLNVARKLIEDKFFTKLWFDISLNLGVNEIDLDNLSEILDSSVSFENEEKPVKDKSKIKYQCVDCKTNVWGKPDLYIICGGCNKDFEVA
;
A
#
# COMPACT_ATOMS: atom_id res chain seq x y z
N MET A 1 -26.36 -6.10 -14.85
CA MET A 1 -25.12 -5.92 -14.12
C MET A 1 -24.90 -4.43 -13.85
N LYS A 2 -24.48 -4.05 -12.64
CA LYS A 2 -24.19 -2.65 -12.27
C LYS A 2 -22.72 -2.58 -11.81
N PRO A 3 -21.78 -2.30 -12.71
CA PRO A 3 -20.33 -2.41 -12.43
C PRO A 3 -19.86 -1.69 -11.15
N THR A 4 -20.37 -0.50 -10.91
CA THR A 4 -20.03 0.27 -9.69
C THR A 4 -20.44 -0.48 -8.41
N LEU A 5 -21.63 -1.04 -8.37
CA LEU A 5 -22.11 -1.76 -7.19
C LEU A 5 -21.33 -3.06 -7.00
N GLU A 6 -21.03 -3.79 -8.05
CA GLU A 6 -20.21 -5.00 -7.98
C GLU A 6 -18.81 -4.72 -7.49
N PHE A 7 -18.21 -3.63 -7.98
CA PHE A 7 -16.86 -3.24 -7.61
C PHE A 7 -16.77 -2.86 -6.13
N TYR A 8 -17.68 -2.03 -5.62
CA TYR A 8 -17.69 -1.67 -4.20
C TYR A 8 -18.14 -2.82 -3.30
N ASP A 9 -19.09 -3.65 -3.71
CA ASP A 9 -19.52 -4.86 -2.99
C ASP A 9 -18.33 -5.83 -2.78
N LEU A 10 -17.46 -5.94 -3.80
CA LEU A 10 -16.24 -6.73 -3.71
C LEU A 10 -15.34 -6.25 -2.56
N PHE A 11 -15.04 -4.97 -2.48
CA PHE A 11 -14.18 -4.44 -1.43
C PHE A 11 -14.85 -4.46 -0.05
N GLN A 12 -16.17 -4.28 0.00
CA GLN A 12 -16.90 -4.43 1.25
C GLN A 12 -16.82 -5.88 1.78
N LYS A 13 -17.04 -6.86 0.92
CA LYS A 13 -16.90 -8.28 1.29
C LYS A 13 -15.48 -8.64 1.72
N MET A 14 -14.48 -8.09 1.06
CA MET A 14 -13.07 -8.26 1.47
C MET A 14 -12.83 -7.67 2.85
N PHE A 15 -13.32 -6.47 3.12
CA PHE A 15 -13.24 -5.84 4.43
C PHE A 15 -13.95 -6.68 5.50
N ASP A 16 -15.20 -7.09 5.25
CA ASP A 16 -15.98 -7.89 6.20
C ASP A 16 -15.30 -9.23 6.51
N HIS A 17 -14.79 -9.91 5.49
CA HIS A 17 -14.05 -11.16 5.65
C HIS A 17 -12.77 -10.97 6.48
N PHE A 18 -11.98 -9.94 6.20
CA PHE A 18 -10.78 -9.66 6.99
C PHE A 18 -11.13 -9.19 8.40
N ASN A 19 -12.19 -8.40 8.58
CA ASN A 19 -12.64 -8.01 9.90
C ASN A 19 -13.02 -9.23 10.74
N GLU A 20 -13.74 -10.18 10.16
CA GLU A 20 -14.13 -11.41 10.85
C GLU A 20 -12.91 -12.26 11.23
N PHE A 21 -12.03 -12.56 10.28
CA PHE A 21 -10.99 -13.59 10.49
C PHE A 21 -9.63 -13.06 10.93
N LEU A 22 -9.31 -11.78 10.71
CA LEU A 22 -8.05 -11.16 11.15
C LEU A 22 -8.22 -10.22 12.35
N TYR A 23 -9.42 -9.66 12.53
CA TYR A 23 -9.67 -8.63 13.53
C TYR A 23 -10.86 -8.96 14.46
N ASN A 24 -11.35 -10.21 14.48
CA ASN A 24 -12.41 -10.72 15.38
C ASN A 24 -13.71 -9.90 15.33
N ASN A 25 -14.05 -9.28 14.21
CA ASN A 25 -15.18 -8.33 14.06
C ASN A 25 -15.09 -7.10 14.99
N GLU A 26 -13.90 -6.70 15.41
CA GLU A 26 -13.71 -5.57 16.30
C GLU A 26 -13.62 -4.23 15.58
N LEU A 27 -13.36 -4.22 14.27
CA LEU A 27 -13.22 -2.97 13.52
C LEU A 27 -14.57 -2.32 13.24
N PRO A 28 -14.69 -0.99 13.43
CA PRO A 28 -15.86 -0.27 13.00
C PRO A 28 -15.96 -0.23 11.48
N ASN A 29 -17.18 -0.05 10.97
CA ASN A 29 -17.38 0.22 9.55
C ASN A 29 -16.74 1.57 9.16
N CYS A 30 -16.21 1.64 7.95
CA CYS A 30 -15.63 2.84 7.38
C CYS A 30 -16.08 3.05 5.93
N MET A 31 -15.79 4.22 5.38
CA MET A 31 -16.03 4.51 3.97
C MET A 31 -14.89 3.93 3.14
N ILE A 32 -15.16 2.90 2.33
CA ILE A 32 -14.20 2.38 1.37
C ILE A 32 -14.28 3.23 0.10
N VAL A 33 -13.15 3.79 -0.34
CA VAL A 33 -13.09 4.64 -1.53
C VAL A 33 -12.00 4.18 -2.50
N ILE A 34 -12.24 4.45 -3.77
CA ILE A 34 -11.25 4.24 -4.82
C ILE A 34 -10.52 5.55 -5.06
N THR A 35 -9.20 5.51 -4.95
CA THR A 35 -8.33 6.67 -5.18
C THR A 35 -7.37 6.43 -6.34
N ARG A 36 -6.98 7.50 -7.04
CA ARG A 36 -5.93 7.46 -8.07
C ARG A 36 -4.72 8.31 -7.67
N LYS A 37 -4.46 8.37 -6.38
CA LYS A 37 -3.35 9.14 -5.84
C LYS A 37 -2.00 8.50 -6.25
N ASN A 38 -1.11 9.30 -6.83
CA ASN A 38 0.19 8.82 -7.26
C ASN A 38 1.04 8.28 -6.10
N ASN A 39 1.77 7.18 -6.33
CA ASN A 39 2.73 6.57 -5.40
C ASN A 39 2.15 6.04 -4.07
N VAL A 40 0.86 5.75 -4.01
CA VAL A 40 0.20 5.15 -2.84
C VAL A 40 -0.65 3.98 -3.29
N PHE A 41 -0.48 2.82 -2.69
CA PHE A 41 -1.32 1.63 -2.93
C PHE A 41 -2.68 1.78 -2.27
N GLY A 42 -2.70 2.31 -1.06
CA GLY A 42 -3.86 2.63 -0.26
C GLY A 42 -3.52 3.70 0.77
N TYR A 43 -4.50 4.11 1.54
CA TYR A 43 -4.30 4.90 2.75
C TYR A 43 -5.53 4.84 3.66
N TYR A 44 -5.31 5.03 4.95
CA TYR A 44 -6.32 5.26 5.96
C TYR A 44 -6.39 6.74 6.34
N ALA A 45 -7.61 7.25 6.63
CA ALA A 45 -7.80 8.61 7.14
C ALA A 45 -8.96 8.66 8.15
N LYS A 46 -8.63 9.00 9.40
CA LYS A 46 -9.57 9.13 10.51
C LYS A 46 -10.60 10.25 10.28
N GLY A 47 -11.87 9.97 10.57
CA GLY A 47 -12.96 10.94 10.67
C GLY A 47 -13.14 11.82 9.43
N ARG A 48 -12.82 11.30 8.26
CA ARG A 48 -12.76 12.07 7.02
C ARG A 48 -14.11 12.43 6.44
N TRP A 49 -15.12 11.61 6.69
CA TRP A 49 -16.45 11.79 6.14
C TRP A 49 -17.45 12.18 7.21
N ILE A 50 -18.41 13.00 6.84
CA ILE A 50 -19.53 13.42 7.70
C ILE A 50 -20.83 13.34 6.89
N ASN A 51 -21.87 12.79 7.47
CA ASN A 51 -23.20 12.75 6.84
C ASN A 51 -24.10 13.90 7.29
N GLY A 52 -25.31 13.98 6.72
CA GLY A 52 -26.29 15.01 7.05
C GLY A 52 -26.77 15.01 8.52
N ASN A 53 -26.51 13.93 9.26
CA ASN A 53 -26.82 13.80 10.69
C ASN A 53 -25.59 14.08 11.59
N ASN A 54 -24.53 14.68 11.07
CA ASN A 54 -23.28 14.96 11.75
C ASN A 54 -22.52 13.71 12.24
N GLN A 55 -22.84 12.53 11.73
CA GLN A 55 -22.09 11.31 12.03
C GLN A 55 -20.83 11.27 11.16
N LYS A 56 -19.69 11.05 11.81
CA LYS A 56 -18.39 10.91 11.13
C LYS A 56 -18.03 9.45 10.92
N THR A 57 -17.33 9.18 9.83
CA THR A 57 -16.71 7.89 9.57
C THR A 57 -15.32 8.07 8.95
N ASP A 58 -14.50 7.04 9.10
CA ASP A 58 -13.16 6.99 8.57
C ASP A 58 -13.18 6.64 7.08
N GLU A 59 -12.05 6.84 6.43
CA GLU A 59 -11.83 6.47 5.03
C GLU A 59 -10.73 5.43 4.94
N LEU A 60 -11.02 4.36 4.22
CA LEU A 60 -10.04 3.39 3.75
C LEU A 60 -10.01 3.46 2.22
N ALA A 61 -8.89 3.87 1.66
CA ALA A 61 -8.74 4.07 0.23
C ALA A 61 -7.84 3.01 -0.41
N ILE A 62 -8.29 2.47 -1.55
CA ILE A 62 -7.55 1.52 -2.37
C ILE A 62 -7.29 2.12 -3.75
N ASN A 63 -6.13 1.87 -4.32
CA ASN A 63 -5.70 2.48 -5.57
C ASN A 63 -5.66 1.49 -6.74
N PRO A 64 -6.63 1.52 -7.66
CA PRO A 64 -6.69 0.60 -8.78
C PRO A 64 -5.57 0.78 -9.80
N LEU A 65 -4.81 1.88 -9.76
CA LEU A 65 -3.63 2.08 -10.63
C LEU A 65 -2.55 1.01 -10.44
N PHE A 66 -2.61 0.27 -9.33
CA PHE A 66 -1.65 -0.79 -9.01
C PHE A 66 -2.19 -2.19 -9.28
N PHE A 67 -3.48 -2.39 -9.52
CA PHE A 67 -4.07 -3.72 -9.71
C PHE A 67 -3.47 -4.51 -10.88
N ASN A 68 -3.04 -3.83 -11.94
CA ASN A 68 -2.38 -4.45 -13.09
C ASN A 68 -0.85 -4.55 -12.92
N LYS A 69 -0.29 -4.02 -11.81
CA LYS A 69 1.16 -3.89 -11.61
C LYS A 69 1.69 -4.77 -10.50
N CYS A 70 0.81 -5.33 -9.71
CA CYS A 70 1.17 -6.15 -8.57
C CYS A 70 0.31 -7.42 -8.53
N PRO A 71 0.82 -8.48 -7.95
CA PRO A 71 0.04 -9.69 -7.71
C PRO A 71 -1.23 -9.39 -6.91
N LEU A 72 -2.27 -10.17 -7.13
CA LEU A 72 -3.54 -10.03 -6.41
C LEU A 72 -3.35 -10.08 -4.89
N LEU A 73 -2.40 -10.87 -4.41
CA LEU A 73 -2.05 -10.95 -3.01
C LEU A 73 -1.60 -9.61 -2.41
N GLU A 74 -0.91 -8.74 -3.18
CA GLU A 74 -0.54 -7.39 -2.72
C GLU A 74 -1.77 -6.47 -2.55
N ILE A 75 -2.82 -6.68 -3.33
CA ILE A 75 -4.09 -5.93 -3.15
C ILE A 75 -4.72 -6.32 -1.80
N LEU A 76 -4.72 -7.62 -1.48
CA LEU A 76 -5.20 -8.14 -0.20
C LEU A 76 -4.35 -7.65 0.96
N GLN A 77 -3.02 -7.66 0.82
CA GLN A 77 -2.09 -7.12 1.81
C GLN A 77 -2.36 -5.64 2.05
N THR A 78 -2.54 -4.84 0.99
CA THR A 78 -2.87 -3.41 1.11
C THR A 78 -4.15 -3.20 1.93
N MET A 79 -5.21 -3.98 1.67
CA MET A 79 -6.44 -3.88 2.45
C MET A 79 -6.18 -4.18 3.93
N ALA A 80 -5.49 -5.28 4.24
CA ALA A 80 -5.18 -5.65 5.63
C ALA A 80 -4.27 -4.62 6.33
N HIS A 81 -3.32 -4.01 5.59
CA HIS A 81 -2.46 -2.93 6.08
C HIS A 81 -3.29 -1.71 6.51
N GLU A 82 -4.17 -1.22 5.65
CA GLU A 82 -5.00 -0.06 5.96
C GLU A 82 -6.03 -0.36 7.07
N MET A 83 -6.53 -1.59 7.13
CA MET A 83 -7.36 -2.06 8.25
C MET A 83 -6.58 -2.11 9.57
N CYS A 84 -5.28 -2.36 9.55
CA CYS A 84 -4.43 -2.29 10.74
C CYS A 84 -4.31 -0.85 11.28
N HIS A 85 -4.31 0.16 10.39
CA HIS A 85 -4.40 1.56 10.82
C HIS A 85 -5.76 1.89 11.44
N LEU A 86 -6.86 1.38 10.87
CA LEU A 86 -8.19 1.50 11.45
C LEU A 86 -8.24 0.85 12.84
N TRP A 87 -7.68 -0.36 12.98
CA TRP A 87 -7.56 -1.04 14.27
C TRP A 87 -6.81 -0.19 15.28
N GLN A 88 -5.65 0.33 14.91
CA GLN A 88 -4.81 1.10 15.82
C GLN A 88 -5.49 2.40 16.27
N GLU A 89 -6.26 3.04 15.40
CA GLU A 89 -6.98 4.27 15.73
C GLU A 89 -8.09 4.05 16.75
N HIS A 90 -8.80 2.93 16.68
CA HIS A 90 -9.98 2.68 17.52
C HIS A 90 -9.71 1.79 18.74
N LEU A 91 -8.69 0.92 18.67
CA LEU A 91 -8.42 -0.10 19.68
C LEU A 91 -6.99 -0.06 20.21
N GLY A 92 -6.12 0.72 19.59
CA GLY A 92 -4.72 0.87 19.96
C GLY A 92 -4.33 2.31 20.30
N THR A 93 -3.05 2.60 20.15
CA THR A 93 -2.46 3.93 20.42
C THR A 93 -1.71 4.40 19.19
N PRO A 94 -2.40 5.14 18.28
CA PRO A 94 -1.78 5.56 17.04
C PRO A 94 -0.61 6.50 17.29
N SER A 95 0.41 6.35 16.47
CA SER A 95 1.61 7.18 16.49
C SER A 95 1.40 8.50 15.75
N ARG A 96 2.47 9.30 15.61
CA ARG A 96 2.43 10.47 14.74
C ARG A 96 2.07 10.05 13.30
N ARG A 97 1.45 10.96 12.58
CA ARG A 97 1.02 10.73 11.19
C ARG A 97 2.12 10.06 10.35
N THR A 98 1.75 9.07 9.56
CA THR A 98 2.61 8.31 8.64
C THR A 98 3.74 7.50 9.29
N TYR A 99 3.75 7.33 10.60
CA TYR A 99 4.76 6.52 11.28
C TYR A 99 4.13 5.24 11.86
N HIS A 100 4.62 4.10 11.39
CA HIS A 100 4.23 2.77 11.86
C HIS A 100 5.09 2.42 13.08
N ASN A 101 4.48 2.48 14.26
CA ASN A 101 5.14 2.17 15.53
C ASN A 101 5.15 0.68 15.82
N LYS A 102 5.74 0.29 16.95
CA LYS A 102 5.86 -1.11 17.34
C LYS A 102 4.49 -1.79 17.52
N GLU A 103 3.50 -1.10 18.11
CA GLU A 103 2.15 -1.64 18.32
C GLU A 103 1.49 -2.01 16.98
N TRP A 104 1.57 -1.13 15.99
CA TRP A 104 1.10 -1.40 14.63
C TRP A 104 1.83 -2.61 14.03
N GLY A 105 3.17 -2.66 14.17
CA GLY A 105 3.97 -3.78 13.69
C GLY A 105 3.63 -5.10 14.35
N ASP A 106 3.46 -5.11 15.67
CA ASP A 106 3.06 -6.30 16.43
C ASP A 106 1.67 -6.81 15.99
N LYS A 107 0.73 -5.87 15.72
CA LYS A 107 -0.59 -6.24 15.19
C LYS A 107 -0.49 -6.85 13.79
N MET A 108 0.30 -6.27 12.89
CA MET A 108 0.55 -6.83 11.55
C MET A 108 1.10 -8.26 11.65
N ILE A 109 2.09 -8.49 12.51
CA ILE A 109 2.64 -9.84 12.74
C ILE A 109 1.56 -10.80 13.25
N SER A 110 0.71 -10.35 14.16
CA SER A 110 -0.35 -11.17 14.74
C SER A 110 -1.39 -11.62 13.71
N ILE A 111 -1.64 -10.83 12.69
CA ILE A 111 -2.53 -11.19 11.58
C ILE A 111 -1.84 -11.97 10.45
N GLY A 112 -0.54 -12.25 10.59
CA GLY A 112 0.21 -13.06 9.63
C GLY A 112 0.92 -12.28 8.51
N LEU A 113 1.15 -10.98 8.71
CA LEU A 113 1.92 -10.11 7.82
C LEU A 113 3.15 -9.58 8.53
N MET A 114 4.34 -9.82 7.97
CA MET A 114 5.60 -9.32 8.52
C MET A 114 5.90 -7.93 7.98
N PRO A 115 5.89 -6.87 8.83
CA PRO A 115 6.29 -5.54 8.40
C PRO A 115 7.75 -5.48 8.00
N SER A 116 8.05 -4.74 6.94
CA SER A 116 9.42 -4.53 6.47
C SER A 116 9.53 -3.22 5.70
N ASN A 117 10.46 -2.37 6.04
CA ASN A 117 10.69 -1.13 5.28
C ASN A 117 11.26 -1.39 3.87
N THR A 118 11.67 -2.61 3.58
CA THR A 118 12.17 -3.05 2.27
C THR A 118 11.20 -3.96 1.53
N GLY A 119 10.11 -4.41 2.20
CA GLY A 119 9.21 -5.45 1.69
C GLY A 119 9.82 -6.85 1.65
N LYS A 120 11.02 -7.03 2.20
CA LYS A 120 11.76 -8.29 2.22
C LYS A 120 12.18 -8.64 3.64
N GLU A 121 12.58 -9.89 3.83
CA GLU A 121 13.12 -10.39 5.09
C GLU A 121 14.34 -9.56 5.56
N GLY A 122 14.49 -9.38 6.87
CA GLY A 122 15.58 -8.61 7.47
C GLY A 122 15.40 -7.09 7.45
N GLY A 123 14.29 -6.56 6.89
CA GLY A 123 13.97 -5.14 6.96
C GLY A 123 13.53 -4.70 8.38
N LYS A 124 13.50 -3.38 8.60
CA LYS A 124 12.99 -2.80 9.86
C LYS A 124 11.47 -2.98 9.93
N THR A 125 10.95 -3.29 11.10
CA THR A 125 9.52 -3.52 11.34
C THR A 125 8.74 -2.26 11.72
N THR A 126 9.44 -1.11 11.83
CA THR A 126 8.86 0.20 12.18
C THR A 126 9.45 1.30 11.31
N GLY A 127 8.67 2.34 11.01
CA GLY A 127 9.15 3.45 10.19
C GLY A 127 8.04 4.27 9.54
N GLN A 128 8.41 5.22 8.67
CA GLN A 128 7.44 6.02 7.93
C GLN A 128 6.93 5.33 6.66
N GLN A 129 7.84 4.64 5.96
CA GLN A 129 7.50 3.88 4.76
C GLN A 129 7.64 2.41 5.11
N MET A 130 6.51 1.75 5.23
CA MET A 130 6.46 0.33 5.54
C MET A 130 5.76 -0.40 4.40
N MET A 131 6.29 -1.53 4.09
CA MET A 131 5.69 -2.60 3.31
C MET A 131 5.56 -3.82 4.20
N GLU A 132 5.05 -4.88 3.69
CA GLU A 132 4.93 -6.15 4.40
C GLU A 132 5.11 -7.31 3.42
N TYR A 133 5.34 -8.48 3.97
CA TYR A 133 5.25 -9.75 3.25
C TYR A 133 4.52 -10.78 4.10
N PRO A 134 3.82 -11.74 3.48
CA PRO A 134 3.08 -12.75 4.22
C PRO A 134 4.01 -13.67 5.00
N ILE A 135 3.66 -13.96 6.24
CA ILE A 135 4.34 -14.97 7.04
C ILE A 135 3.92 -16.34 6.50
N GLN A 136 4.89 -17.18 6.18
CA GLN A 136 4.64 -18.53 5.67
C GLN A 136 3.74 -19.33 6.65
N ASN A 137 2.68 -19.94 6.13
CA ASN A 137 1.64 -20.61 6.92
C ASN A 137 0.97 -19.72 7.97
N GLY A 138 1.10 -18.41 7.85
CA GLY A 138 0.49 -17.43 8.74
C GLY A 138 -1.02 -17.29 8.55
N LEU A 139 -1.67 -16.62 9.50
CA LEU A 139 -3.12 -16.43 9.50
C LEU A 139 -3.61 -15.74 8.23
N PHE A 140 -2.92 -14.67 7.78
CA PHE A 140 -3.29 -13.92 6.58
C PHE A 140 -3.40 -14.81 5.34
N LEU A 141 -2.40 -15.67 5.07
CA LEU A 141 -2.42 -16.56 3.91
C LEU A 141 -3.61 -17.53 3.95
N ASN A 142 -3.92 -18.09 5.12
CA ASN A 142 -5.05 -19.00 5.29
C ASN A 142 -6.39 -18.29 5.05
N VAL A 143 -6.52 -17.05 5.50
CA VAL A 143 -7.72 -16.23 5.32
C VAL A 143 -7.85 -15.76 3.87
N ALA A 144 -6.75 -15.31 3.25
CA ALA A 144 -6.70 -14.87 1.86
C ALA A 144 -7.05 -16.03 0.88
N ARG A 145 -6.59 -17.26 1.18
CA ARG A 145 -6.89 -18.44 0.36
C ARG A 145 -8.39 -18.64 0.17
N LYS A 146 -9.21 -18.48 1.20
CA LYS A 146 -10.67 -18.61 1.10
C LYS A 146 -11.27 -17.64 0.09
N LEU A 147 -10.82 -16.36 0.11
CA LEU A 147 -11.29 -15.38 -0.88
C LEU A 147 -10.91 -15.76 -2.32
N ILE A 148 -9.77 -16.42 -2.50
CA ILE A 148 -9.28 -16.84 -3.80
C ILE A 148 -10.06 -18.07 -4.31
N GLU A 149 -10.26 -19.08 -3.46
CA GLU A 149 -11.04 -20.28 -3.77
C GLU A 149 -12.48 -19.96 -4.15
N ASP A 150 -13.10 -18.97 -3.53
CA ASP A 150 -14.45 -18.50 -3.84
C ASP A 150 -14.55 -17.72 -5.17
N LYS A 151 -13.47 -17.71 -5.97
CA LYS A 151 -13.37 -16.97 -7.24
C LYS A 151 -13.81 -15.51 -7.12
N PHE A 152 -13.59 -14.95 -5.94
CA PHE A 152 -13.99 -13.61 -5.55
C PHE A 152 -13.50 -12.55 -6.56
N PHE A 153 -12.30 -12.75 -7.09
CA PHE A 153 -11.61 -11.80 -7.96
C PHE A 153 -12.05 -11.78 -9.42
N THR A 154 -12.85 -12.73 -9.86
CA THR A 154 -13.45 -12.69 -11.21
C THR A 154 -14.32 -11.45 -11.43
N LYS A 155 -14.70 -10.77 -10.34
CA LYS A 155 -15.48 -9.53 -10.34
C LYS A 155 -14.63 -8.26 -10.19
N LEU A 156 -13.31 -8.39 -10.11
CA LEU A 156 -12.43 -7.25 -10.01
C LEU A 156 -12.33 -6.53 -11.37
N TRP A 157 -12.50 -5.23 -11.35
CA TRP A 157 -12.38 -4.39 -12.55
C TRP A 157 -10.99 -3.75 -12.61
N PHE A 158 -10.37 -3.83 -13.79
CA PHE A 158 -9.04 -3.28 -14.06
C PHE A 158 -9.12 -2.08 -15.00
N ASP A 159 -8.27 -1.09 -14.77
CA ASP A 159 -8.13 0.06 -15.67
C ASP A 159 -7.25 -0.30 -16.87
N ILE A 160 -7.86 -0.56 -18.01
CA ILE A 160 -7.17 -0.94 -19.26
C ILE A 160 -6.41 0.23 -19.89
N SER A 161 -6.68 1.49 -19.50
CA SER A 161 -5.99 2.66 -20.05
C SER A 161 -4.50 2.72 -19.67
N LEU A 162 -4.08 1.90 -18.72
CA LEU A 162 -2.69 1.85 -18.25
C LEU A 162 -1.75 1.06 -19.18
N ASN A 163 -2.22 0.61 -20.34
CA ASN A 163 -1.47 -0.09 -21.40
C ASN A 163 -0.53 -1.22 -20.91
N LEU A 164 -0.82 -1.77 -19.79
CA LEU A 164 -0.16 -2.96 -19.28
C LEU A 164 -0.96 -4.12 -19.88
N GLY A 165 -0.32 -4.92 -20.72
CA GLY A 165 -0.97 -6.11 -21.27
C GLY A 165 -1.75 -6.77 -20.13
N VAL A 166 -3.08 -6.80 -20.23
CA VAL A 166 -3.91 -7.57 -19.31
C VAL A 166 -3.58 -9.02 -19.69
N ASN A 167 -2.53 -9.55 -19.10
CA ASN A 167 -2.39 -10.98 -19.02
C ASN A 167 -3.65 -11.44 -18.29
N GLU A 168 -4.36 -12.40 -18.84
CA GLU A 168 -5.45 -13.06 -18.14
C GLU A 168 -5.01 -13.26 -16.70
N ILE A 169 -5.83 -12.83 -15.76
CA ILE A 169 -5.52 -13.08 -14.34
C ILE A 169 -5.53 -14.58 -14.22
N ASP A 170 -4.35 -15.15 -14.18
CA ASP A 170 -4.18 -16.58 -13.97
C ASP A 170 -4.52 -16.89 -12.51
N LEU A 171 -5.81 -17.13 -12.28
CA LEU A 171 -6.34 -17.49 -10.97
C LEU A 171 -5.85 -18.87 -10.54
N ASP A 172 -5.47 -19.73 -11.49
CA ASP A 172 -4.94 -21.07 -11.20
C ASP A 172 -3.52 -20.96 -10.65
N ASN A 173 -2.73 -20.03 -11.16
CA ASN A 173 -1.39 -19.72 -10.62
C ASN A 173 -1.44 -19.09 -9.22
N LEU A 174 -2.55 -18.46 -8.83
CA LEU A 174 -2.70 -17.89 -7.49
C LEU A 174 -2.81 -18.95 -6.38
N SER A 175 -3.43 -20.09 -6.65
CA SER A 175 -3.46 -21.21 -5.70
C SER A 175 -2.07 -21.81 -5.52
N GLU A 176 -1.29 -21.94 -6.60
CA GLU A 176 0.11 -22.38 -6.55
C GLU A 176 1.01 -21.40 -5.79
N ILE A 177 0.78 -20.08 -5.94
CA ILE A 177 1.50 -19.05 -5.18
C ILE A 177 1.22 -19.14 -3.68
N LEU A 178 0.00 -19.50 -3.28
CA LEU A 178 -0.35 -19.68 -1.87
C LEU A 178 0.20 -21.00 -1.29
N ASP A 179 0.41 -22.01 -2.10
CA ASP A 179 0.92 -23.32 -1.69
C ASP A 179 2.44 -23.42 -1.78
N SER A 180 3.05 -22.68 -2.70
CA SER A 180 4.51 -22.60 -2.76
C SER A 180 5.00 -21.65 -1.67
N SER A 181 6.04 -22.08 -0.97
CA SER A 181 6.88 -21.21 -0.14
C SER A 181 7.62 -20.21 -1.05
N VAL A 182 6.87 -19.30 -1.66
CA VAL A 182 7.41 -18.36 -2.64
C VAL A 182 8.18 -17.29 -1.89
N SER A 183 9.49 -17.39 -1.97
CA SER A 183 10.32 -16.21 -2.01
C SER A 183 9.83 -15.37 -3.20
N PHE A 184 9.07 -14.32 -2.95
CA PHE A 184 8.75 -13.33 -3.97
C PHE A 184 10.09 -12.75 -4.44
N GLU A 185 10.62 -13.26 -5.54
CA GLU A 185 11.59 -12.51 -6.32
C GLU A 185 10.81 -11.34 -6.91
N ASN A 186 10.74 -10.27 -6.11
CA ASN A 186 10.36 -8.99 -6.67
C ASN A 186 11.38 -8.70 -7.77
N GLU A 187 10.93 -8.69 -9.03
CA GLU A 187 11.62 -7.95 -10.05
C GLU A 187 11.98 -6.62 -9.43
N GLU A 188 13.25 -6.27 -9.41
CA GLU A 188 13.73 -5.01 -8.88
C GLU A 188 12.86 -3.92 -9.48
N LYS A 189 12.03 -3.28 -8.66
CA LYS A 189 11.34 -2.06 -9.09
C LYS A 189 12.45 -1.16 -9.58
N PRO A 190 12.43 -0.68 -10.83
CA PRO A 190 13.50 0.14 -11.34
C PRO A 190 13.73 1.23 -10.32
N VAL A 191 14.94 1.29 -9.79
CA VAL A 191 15.38 2.35 -8.87
C VAL A 191 14.95 3.64 -9.55
N LYS A 192 13.97 4.34 -8.99
CA LYS A 192 13.55 5.62 -9.56
C LYS A 192 14.80 6.48 -9.52
N ASP A 193 15.38 6.74 -10.68
CA ASP A 193 16.39 7.77 -10.83
C ASP A 193 15.89 8.97 -10.05
N LYS A 194 16.70 9.44 -9.13
CA LYS A 194 16.33 10.60 -8.31
C LYS A 194 15.94 11.70 -9.28
N SER A 195 14.66 11.99 -9.41
CA SER A 195 14.14 12.97 -10.39
C SER A 195 14.73 14.36 -10.16
N LYS A 196 15.42 14.56 -9.03
CA LYS A 196 16.16 15.76 -8.68
C LYS A 196 17.40 15.38 -7.88
N ILE A 197 18.53 15.94 -8.24
CA ILE A 197 19.78 15.87 -7.50
C ILE A 197 20.06 17.21 -6.83
N LYS A 198 20.85 17.19 -5.79
CA LYS A 198 21.29 18.37 -5.07
C LYS A 198 22.52 18.93 -5.73
N TYR A 199 22.52 20.23 -5.95
CA TYR A 199 23.69 21.00 -6.40
C TYR A 199 24.06 22.01 -5.31
N GLN A 200 25.33 22.25 -5.09
CA GLN A 200 25.82 23.22 -4.15
C GLN A 200 26.80 24.20 -4.82
N CYS A 201 26.62 25.49 -4.60
CA CYS A 201 27.59 26.50 -5.05
C CYS A 201 28.94 26.27 -4.36
N VAL A 202 30.02 26.20 -5.15
CA VAL A 202 31.37 25.94 -4.62
C VAL A 202 31.86 27.04 -3.66
N ASP A 203 31.35 28.25 -3.80
CA ASP A 203 31.75 29.41 -3.01
C ASP A 203 30.79 29.66 -1.82
N CYS A 204 29.56 30.12 -2.05
CA CYS A 204 28.64 30.49 -0.97
C CYS A 204 27.87 29.32 -0.33
N LYS A 205 28.09 28.09 -0.79
CA LYS A 205 27.43 26.86 -0.27
C LYS A 205 25.91 26.84 -0.36
N THR A 206 25.31 27.74 -1.11
CA THR A 206 23.86 27.70 -1.41
C THR A 206 23.50 26.41 -2.12
N ASN A 207 22.37 25.81 -1.73
CA ASN A 207 21.89 24.56 -2.32
C ASN A 207 20.70 24.82 -3.24
N VAL A 208 20.68 24.11 -4.37
CA VAL A 208 19.52 24.03 -5.27
C VAL A 208 19.27 22.58 -5.66
N TRP A 209 18.04 22.25 -6.05
CA TRP A 209 17.65 20.90 -6.49
C TRP A 209 17.11 20.96 -7.92
N GLY A 210 17.73 20.22 -8.82
CA GLY A 210 17.40 20.19 -10.24
C GLY A 210 17.46 18.79 -10.84
N LYS A 211 17.10 18.68 -12.12
CA LYS A 211 17.31 17.43 -12.88
C LYS A 211 18.80 17.08 -12.92
N PRO A 212 19.17 15.79 -13.14
CA PRO A 212 20.55 15.42 -13.44
C PRO A 212 21.11 16.25 -14.62
N ASP A 213 22.43 16.42 -14.62
CA ASP A 213 23.20 17.05 -15.71
C ASP A 213 22.85 18.52 -16.01
N LEU A 214 22.38 19.26 -15.00
CA LEU A 214 22.18 20.70 -15.16
C LEU A 214 23.48 21.48 -14.93
N TYR A 215 23.76 22.40 -15.85
CA TYR A 215 24.77 23.44 -15.65
C TYR A 215 24.10 24.65 -15.00
N ILE A 216 24.55 24.99 -13.77
CA ILE A 216 23.93 26.04 -12.93
C ILE A 216 25.02 26.99 -12.46
N ILE A 217 24.82 28.29 -12.65
CA ILE A 217 25.72 29.35 -12.15
C ILE A 217 25.06 30.09 -11.01
N CYS A 218 25.81 30.33 -9.94
CA CYS A 218 25.35 31.13 -8.81
C CYS A 218 25.32 32.62 -9.19
N GLY A 219 24.12 33.21 -9.24
CA GLY A 219 23.97 34.65 -9.56
C GLY A 219 24.62 35.58 -8.56
N GLY A 220 24.88 35.14 -7.31
CA GLY A 220 25.55 35.96 -6.27
C GLY A 220 27.07 35.88 -6.31
N CYS A 221 27.64 34.72 -6.64
CA CYS A 221 29.09 34.48 -6.60
C CYS A 221 29.72 34.35 -7.97
N ASN A 222 28.92 34.25 -9.00
CA ASN A 222 29.32 33.96 -10.39
C ASN A 222 30.20 32.68 -10.49
N LYS A 223 29.87 31.66 -9.71
CA LYS A 223 30.55 30.37 -9.62
C LYS A 223 29.58 29.24 -9.96
N ASP A 224 30.14 28.13 -10.44
CA ASP A 224 29.37 26.93 -10.76
C ASP A 224 28.82 26.24 -9.54
N PHE A 225 27.68 25.57 -9.72
CA PHE A 225 27.16 24.60 -8.78
C PHE A 225 27.70 23.22 -9.12
N GLU A 226 28.16 22.48 -8.13
CA GLU A 226 28.54 21.07 -8.24
C GLU A 226 27.51 20.15 -7.61
N VAL A 227 27.48 18.90 -8.05
CA VAL A 227 26.64 17.86 -7.44
C VAL A 227 27.13 17.59 -6.02
N ALA A 228 26.23 17.61 -5.01
CA ALA A 228 26.53 17.51 -3.60
C ALA A 228 25.79 16.35 -2.89
#